data_1cfbaf0cca8a27de01db619b27111cca
#
_entry.id   1cfbaf0cca8a27de01db619b27111cca
#
_cell.length_a   1.000
_cell.length_b   1.000
_cell.length_c   1.000
_cell.angle_alpha   90.00
_cell.angle_beta   90.00
_cell.angle_gamma   90.00
#
_symmetry.space_group_name_H-M   'P 1'
#
loop_
_entity.id
_entity.type
_entity.pdbx_description
1 polymer ?
#
loop_
_entity_poly.entity_id
_entity_poly.type
_entity_poly.pdbx_seq_one_letter_code
_entity_poly.pdbx_strand_id
1 'polypeptide(L)'
;MKTCCFAGHRKITDDIEIIKIKLKKGIIDLIENHNVTTFYNGGKGDFDWLCAYTVDELKKDYPFISSHLVLSYMPTYKYANNLKSFDTTIYPEMEKTPPKFAIIKRNQWMIDNSKFLIAYVKQSLDSGAYKALSYAQKKNMTIINISI
;
A
#
# COMPACT_ATOMS: atom_id res chain seq x y z
N MET A 1 -5.88 13.25 -11.64
CA MET A 1 -6.03 11.93 -11.02
C MET A 1 -4.99 11.78 -9.93
N LYS A 2 -5.36 11.16 -8.82
CA LYS A 2 -4.49 11.08 -7.66
C LYS A 2 -4.18 9.64 -7.29
N THR A 3 -3.09 9.45 -6.55
CA THR A 3 -2.59 8.12 -6.16
C THR A 3 -2.61 7.96 -4.65
N CYS A 4 -3.03 6.78 -4.20
CA CYS A 4 -2.94 6.33 -2.81
C CYS A 4 -1.97 5.16 -2.73
N CYS A 5 -1.15 5.14 -1.68
CA CYS A 5 -0.34 3.97 -1.35
C CYS A 5 -0.73 3.41 0.02
N PHE A 6 -0.24 2.22 0.32
CA PHE A 6 -0.53 1.51 1.55
C PHE A 6 0.75 1.19 2.31
N ALA A 7 0.68 1.22 3.64
CA ALA A 7 1.76 0.76 4.50
C ALA A 7 1.17 0.19 5.78
N GLY A 8 1.52 -1.03 6.13
CA GLY A 8 0.99 -1.65 7.33
C GLY A 8 1.85 -2.79 7.84
N HIS A 9 1.56 -3.21 9.05
CA HIS A 9 2.25 -4.33 9.68
C HIS A 9 2.01 -5.63 8.91
N ARG A 10 3.00 -6.51 8.96
CA ARG A 10 2.90 -7.84 8.32
C ARG A 10 1.80 -8.70 8.91
N LYS A 11 1.46 -8.48 10.19
CA LYS A 11 0.36 -9.18 10.86
C LYS A 11 -0.67 -8.17 11.34
N ILE A 12 -1.93 -8.46 11.05
CA ILE A 12 -3.05 -7.69 11.58
C ILE A 12 -3.42 -8.30 12.92
N THR A 13 -3.28 -7.51 13.99
CA THR A 13 -3.53 -7.97 15.35
C THR A 13 -4.87 -7.50 15.91
N ASP A 14 -5.51 -6.55 15.26
CA ASP A 14 -6.86 -6.11 15.60
C ASP A 14 -7.91 -7.02 14.95
N ASP A 15 -9.16 -6.88 15.34
CA ASP A 15 -10.27 -7.62 14.74
C ASP A 15 -10.28 -7.36 13.22
N ILE A 16 -10.08 -8.43 12.45
CA ILE A 16 -9.96 -8.33 10.99
C ILE A 16 -11.22 -7.75 10.34
N GLU A 17 -12.41 -8.05 10.87
CA GLU A 17 -13.65 -7.54 10.28
C GLU A 17 -13.77 -6.03 10.45
N ILE A 18 -13.31 -5.50 11.60
CA ILE A 18 -13.29 -4.05 11.84
C ILE A 18 -12.30 -3.38 10.88
N ILE A 19 -11.11 -3.97 10.72
CA ILE A 19 -10.10 -3.42 9.81
C ILE A 19 -10.60 -3.45 8.37
N LYS A 20 -11.26 -4.51 7.93
CA LYS A 20 -11.85 -4.58 6.59
C LYS A 20 -12.86 -3.46 6.34
N ILE A 21 -13.74 -3.19 7.31
CA ILE A 21 -14.74 -2.15 7.20
C ILE A 21 -14.08 -0.77 7.10
N LYS A 22 -13.12 -0.49 7.98
CA LYS A 22 -12.40 0.78 7.98
C LYS A 22 -11.62 0.99 6.68
N LEU A 23 -10.96 -0.05 6.19
CA LEU A 23 -10.18 0.01 4.96
C LEU A 23 -11.08 0.28 3.76
N LYS A 24 -12.17 -0.47 3.63
CA LYS A 24 -13.11 -0.31 2.51
C LYS A 24 -13.71 1.10 2.49
N LYS A 25 -14.14 1.60 3.66
CA LYS A 25 -14.66 2.97 3.78
C LYS A 25 -13.64 4.00 3.36
N GLY A 26 -12.39 3.84 3.81
CA GLY A 26 -11.32 4.77 3.47
C GLY A 26 -11.03 4.80 1.97
N ILE A 27 -10.95 3.64 1.34
CA ILE A 27 -10.71 3.55 -0.09
C ILE A 27 -11.87 4.16 -0.89
N ILE A 28 -13.11 3.83 -0.54
CA ILE A 28 -14.30 4.38 -1.22
C ILE A 28 -14.33 5.91 -1.10
N ASP A 29 -14.05 6.44 0.08
CA ASP A 29 -14.00 7.89 0.29
C ASP A 29 -12.97 8.56 -0.62
N LEU A 30 -11.78 7.97 -0.73
CA LEU A 30 -10.73 8.49 -1.61
C LEU A 30 -11.15 8.46 -3.08
N ILE A 31 -11.83 7.40 -3.50
CA ILE A 31 -12.32 7.28 -4.88
C ILE A 31 -13.39 8.31 -5.17
N GLU A 32 -14.40 8.40 -4.29
CA GLU A 32 -15.60 9.20 -4.55
C GLU A 32 -15.40 10.69 -4.28
N ASN A 33 -14.60 11.04 -3.27
CA ASN A 33 -14.51 12.43 -2.80
C ASN A 33 -13.15 13.09 -3.08
N HIS A 34 -12.12 12.31 -3.45
CA HIS A 34 -10.76 12.83 -3.59
C HIS A 34 -10.11 12.51 -4.94
N ASN A 35 -10.88 11.97 -5.87
CA ASN A 35 -10.41 11.67 -7.23
C ASN A 35 -9.20 10.73 -7.29
N VAL A 36 -9.14 9.78 -6.37
CA VAL A 36 -8.08 8.75 -6.36
C VAL A 36 -8.48 7.64 -7.33
N THR A 37 -7.60 7.34 -8.27
CA THR A 37 -7.83 6.29 -9.28
C THR A 37 -6.71 5.26 -9.33
N THR A 38 -5.58 5.52 -8.69
CA THR A 38 -4.39 4.67 -8.74
C THR A 38 -3.98 4.27 -7.33
N PHE A 39 -3.69 2.98 -7.13
CA PHE A 39 -3.29 2.44 -5.84
C PHE A 39 -1.96 1.70 -5.96
N TYR A 40 -1.00 2.07 -5.12
CA TYR A 40 0.32 1.42 -5.04
C TYR A 40 0.41 0.56 -3.80
N ASN A 41 0.91 -0.67 -3.97
CA ASN A 41 0.96 -1.68 -2.93
C ASN A 41 2.32 -2.38 -2.95
N GLY A 42 2.87 -2.65 -1.78
CA GLY A 42 4.15 -3.33 -1.65
C GLY A 42 4.09 -4.84 -1.61
N GLY A 43 2.91 -5.41 -1.37
CA GLY A 43 2.72 -6.86 -1.39
C GLY A 43 3.44 -7.62 -0.29
N LYS A 44 3.62 -7.04 0.89
CA LYS A 44 4.36 -7.67 1.99
C LYS A 44 3.50 -7.72 3.25
N GLY A 45 2.95 -8.90 3.53
CA GLY A 45 2.22 -9.17 4.76
C GLY A 45 0.71 -9.00 4.65
N ASP A 46 0.04 -9.22 5.77
CA ASP A 46 -1.42 -9.30 5.82
C ASP A 46 -2.12 -8.03 5.37
N PHE A 47 -1.63 -6.88 5.83
CA PHE A 47 -2.29 -5.63 5.50
C PHE A 47 -2.19 -5.31 4.00
N ASP A 48 -1.02 -5.48 3.42
CA ASP A 48 -0.83 -5.23 1.99
C ASP A 48 -1.74 -6.12 1.15
N TRP A 49 -1.85 -7.40 1.51
CA TRP A 49 -2.71 -8.32 0.78
C TRP A 49 -4.19 -8.01 0.97
N LEU A 50 -4.58 -7.59 2.18
CA LEU A 50 -5.96 -7.14 2.42
C LEU A 50 -6.30 -5.93 1.55
N CYS A 51 -5.37 -4.98 1.44
CA CYS A 51 -5.53 -3.81 0.56
C CYS A 51 -5.69 -4.24 -0.89
N ALA A 52 -4.85 -5.16 -1.36
CA ALA A 52 -4.90 -5.65 -2.73
C ALA A 52 -6.26 -6.29 -3.06
N TYR A 53 -6.75 -7.15 -2.19
CA TYR A 53 -8.05 -7.79 -2.38
C TYR A 53 -9.20 -6.79 -2.35
N THR A 54 -9.13 -5.81 -1.45
CA THR A 54 -10.17 -4.79 -1.32
C THR A 54 -10.26 -3.92 -2.58
N VAL A 55 -9.11 -3.47 -3.10
CA VAL A 55 -9.08 -2.69 -4.34
C VAL A 55 -9.59 -3.53 -5.52
N ASP A 56 -9.15 -4.78 -5.61
CA ASP A 56 -9.58 -5.67 -6.70
C ASP A 56 -11.09 -5.88 -6.69
N GLU A 57 -11.68 -6.08 -5.51
CA GLU A 57 -13.12 -6.22 -5.35
C GLU A 57 -13.85 -4.93 -5.75
N LEU A 58 -13.33 -3.78 -5.35
CA LEU A 58 -13.94 -2.48 -5.65
C LEU A 58 -13.91 -2.10 -7.13
N LYS A 59 -13.04 -2.74 -7.94
CA LYS A 59 -13.04 -2.51 -9.39
C LYS A 59 -14.37 -2.87 -10.05
N LYS A 60 -15.16 -3.76 -9.46
CA LYS A 60 -16.48 -4.12 -9.97
C LYS A 60 -17.40 -2.92 -9.97
N ASP A 61 -17.33 -2.09 -8.93
CA ASP A 61 -18.15 -0.89 -8.79
C ASP A 61 -17.46 0.37 -9.34
N TYR A 62 -16.13 0.35 -9.40
CA TYR A 62 -15.31 1.48 -9.87
C TYR A 62 -14.31 0.97 -10.92
N PRO A 63 -14.78 0.68 -12.15
CA PRO A 63 -13.92 0.03 -13.16
C PRO A 63 -12.76 0.88 -13.64
N PHE A 64 -12.73 2.15 -13.29
CA PHE A 64 -11.66 3.08 -13.68
C PHE A 64 -10.46 3.08 -12.73
N ILE A 65 -10.52 2.38 -11.58
CA ILE A 65 -9.40 2.34 -10.66
C ILE A 65 -8.39 1.28 -11.08
N SER A 66 -7.12 1.49 -10.73
CA SER A 66 -6.05 0.55 -11.01
C SER A 66 -5.19 0.29 -9.78
N SER A 67 -4.64 -0.90 -9.69
CA SER A 67 -3.82 -1.36 -8.58
C SER A 67 -2.49 -1.88 -9.12
N HIS A 68 -1.39 -1.42 -8.52
CA HIS A 68 -0.04 -1.71 -9.01
C HIS A 68 0.83 -2.22 -7.88
N LEU A 69 1.51 -3.33 -8.12
CA LEU A 69 2.48 -3.87 -7.19
C LEU A 69 3.83 -3.19 -7.42
N VAL A 70 4.34 -2.52 -6.40
CA VAL A 70 5.64 -1.85 -6.46
C VAL A 70 6.68 -2.79 -5.86
N LEU A 71 7.65 -3.19 -6.67
CA LEU A 71 8.62 -4.22 -6.33
C LEU A 71 9.83 -3.63 -5.64
N SER A 72 10.35 -4.34 -4.64
CA SER A 72 11.62 -4.01 -3.99
C SER A 72 12.81 -4.74 -4.60
N TYR A 73 12.56 -5.71 -5.48
CA TYR A 73 13.56 -6.48 -6.21
C TYR A 73 12.93 -7.04 -7.47
N MET A 74 13.76 -7.41 -8.46
CA MET A 74 13.23 -8.05 -9.66
C MET A 74 12.62 -9.41 -9.30
N PRO A 75 11.39 -9.69 -9.73
CA PRO A 75 10.71 -10.91 -9.33
C PRO A 75 11.36 -12.14 -9.94
N THR A 76 11.40 -13.22 -9.15
CA THR A 76 11.72 -14.54 -9.67
C THR A 76 10.50 -15.15 -10.34
N TYR A 77 10.70 -16.23 -11.09
CA TYR A 77 9.62 -16.95 -11.76
C TYR A 77 8.47 -17.34 -10.80
N LYS A 78 8.81 -17.76 -9.58
CA LYS A 78 7.81 -18.15 -8.57
C LYS A 78 6.93 -16.99 -8.12
N TYR A 79 7.48 -15.80 -8.10
CA TYR A 79 6.78 -14.60 -7.64
C TYR A 79 5.72 -14.14 -8.64
N ALA A 80 5.93 -14.42 -9.94
CA ALA A 80 5.01 -13.99 -10.98
C ALA A 80 3.60 -14.58 -10.84
N ASN A 81 3.47 -15.73 -10.16
CA ASN A 81 2.17 -16.39 -9.98
C ASN A 81 1.25 -15.69 -8.97
N ASN A 82 1.76 -14.76 -8.15
CA ASN A 82 0.98 -14.06 -7.14
C ASN A 82 0.52 -12.67 -7.58
N LEU A 83 0.65 -12.35 -8.88
CA LEU A 83 0.39 -11.00 -9.40
C LEU A 83 -1.02 -10.79 -9.91
N LYS A 84 -1.92 -11.76 -9.76
CA LYS A 84 -3.29 -11.72 -10.34
C LYS A 84 -4.16 -10.59 -9.79
N SER A 85 -3.87 -10.13 -8.57
CA SER A 85 -4.66 -9.06 -7.94
C SER A 85 -4.23 -7.66 -8.39
N PHE A 86 -3.20 -7.56 -9.22
CA PHE A 86 -2.66 -6.27 -9.65
C PHE A 86 -2.77 -6.11 -11.16
N ASP A 87 -2.99 -4.88 -11.60
CA ASP A 87 -3.03 -4.56 -13.02
C ASP A 87 -1.63 -4.57 -13.64
N THR A 88 -0.64 -4.04 -12.93
CA THR A 88 0.75 -4.03 -13.36
C THR A 88 1.70 -4.17 -12.19
N THR A 89 2.97 -4.34 -12.49
CA THR A 89 4.07 -4.22 -11.53
C THR A 89 4.93 -3.03 -11.91
N ILE A 90 5.50 -2.39 -10.89
CA ILE A 90 6.43 -1.28 -11.05
C ILE A 90 7.71 -1.63 -10.32
N TYR A 91 8.85 -1.54 -11.00
CA TYR A 91 10.15 -1.71 -10.37
C TYR A 91 10.87 -0.36 -10.38
N PRO A 92 10.89 0.38 -9.26
CA PRO A 92 11.74 1.58 -9.15
C PRO A 92 13.19 1.13 -9.26
N GLU A 93 13.99 1.82 -10.03
CA GLU A 93 15.39 1.43 -10.26
C GLU A 93 16.16 1.39 -8.94
N MET A 94 16.37 0.18 -8.41
CA MET A 94 16.98 -0.05 -7.10
C MET A 94 18.14 -1.05 -7.14
N GLU A 95 18.72 -1.29 -8.32
CA GLU A 95 19.81 -2.27 -8.47
C GLU A 95 21.01 -1.93 -7.60
N LYS A 96 21.26 -0.65 -7.35
CA LYS A 96 22.37 -0.18 -6.53
C LYS A 96 22.03 -0.11 -5.05
N THR A 97 20.78 -0.39 -4.68
CA THR A 97 20.36 -0.37 -3.27
C THR A 97 20.74 -1.69 -2.61
N PRO A 98 21.46 -1.67 -1.46
CA PRO A 98 21.70 -2.91 -0.72
C PRO A 98 20.40 -3.60 -0.34
N PRO A 99 20.32 -4.95 -0.42
CA PRO A 99 19.08 -5.68 -0.18
C PRO A 99 18.38 -5.35 1.14
N LYS A 100 19.16 -5.08 2.20
CA LYS A 100 18.60 -4.74 3.51
C LYS A 100 17.85 -3.41 3.54
N PHE A 101 18.06 -2.54 2.55
CA PHE A 101 17.39 -1.25 2.44
C PHE A 101 16.33 -1.23 1.32
N ALA A 102 16.16 -2.31 0.59
CA ALA A 102 15.31 -2.33 -0.60
C ALA A 102 13.84 -2.07 -0.27
N ILE A 103 13.32 -2.67 0.81
CA ILE A 103 11.93 -2.48 1.23
C ILE A 103 11.69 -1.04 1.68
N ILE A 104 12.64 -0.46 2.43
CA ILE A 104 12.55 0.93 2.89
C ILE A 104 12.53 1.87 1.69
N LYS A 105 13.41 1.68 0.73
CA LYS A 105 13.48 2.48 -0.49
C LYS A 105 12.21 2.37 -1.32
N ARG A 106 11.66 1.16 -1.48
CA ARG A 106 10.42 0.93 -2.19
C ARG A 106 9.27 1.68 -1.53
N ASN A 107 9.19 1.61 -0.18
CA ASN A 107 8.15 2.33 0.56
C ASN A 107 8.28 3.84 0.39
N GLN A 108 9.49 4.37 0.43
CA GLN A 108 9.74 5.80 0.19
C GLN A 108 9.31 6.21 -1.22
N TRP A 109 9.60 5.36 -2.21
CA TRP A 109 9.19 5.64 -3.59
C TRP A 109 7.67 5.72 -3.70
N MET A 110 6.94 4.79 -3.07
CA MET A 110 5.48 4.81 -3.08
C MET A 110 4.94 6.09 -2.45
N ILE A 111 5.50 6.50 -1.33
CA ILE A 111 5.09 7.71 -0.61
C ILE A 111 5.41 8.96 -1.44
N ASP A 112 6.60 9.04 -2.03
CA ASP A 112 6.99 10.17 -2.87
C ASP A 112 6.10 10.34 -4.10
N ASN A 113 5.50 9.26 -4.58
CA ASN A 113 4.67 9.25 -5.78
C ASN A 113 3.16 9.16 -5.47
N SER A 114 2.76 9.48 -4.25
CA SER A 114 1.35 9.41 -3.83
C SER A 114 0.93 10.68 -3.11
N LYS A 115 -0.38 10.95 -3.13
CA LYS A 115 -0.99 12.05 -2.38
C LYS A 115 -1.60 11.58 -1.07
N PHE A 116 -1.95 10.29 -1.00
CA PHE A 116 -2.63 9.70 0.16
C PHE A 116 -1.92 8.43 0.59
N LEU A 117 -1.90 8.21 1.90
CA LEU A 117 -1.43 6.96 2.51
C LEU A 117 -2.54 6.42 3.41
N ILE A 118 -2.96 5.19 3.16
CA ILE A 118 -3.76 4.44 4.13
C ILE A 118 -2.80 3.52 4.86
N ALA A 119 -2.71 3.68 6.18
CA ALA A 119 -1.76 2.97 7.01
C ALA A 119 -2.46 2.10 8.05
N TYR A 120 -1.83 1.00 8.40
CA TYR A 120 -2.18 0.19 9.55
C TYR A 120 -0.93 0.10 10.43
N VAL A 121 -0.73 1.08 11.29
CA VAL A 121 0.50 1.20 12.08
C VAL A 121 0.17 1.51 13.53
N LYS A 122 0.68 0.68 14.41
CA LYS A 122 0.63 0.91 15.85
C LYS A 122 1.93 1.55 16.28
N GLN A 123 1.84 2.70 16.95
CA GLN A 123 3.01 3.52 17.27
C GLN A 123 4.01 2.85 18.21
N SER A 124 3.57 1.85 18.96
CA SER A 124 4.43 1.14 19.91
C SER A 124 5.39 0.14 19.26
N LEU A 125 5.30 -0.09 17.96
CA LEU A 125 6.10 -1.09 17.25
C LEU A 125 7.13 -0.42 16.34
N ASP A 126 8.42 -0.74 16.58
CA ASP A 126 9.51 -0.33 15.69
C ASP A 126 9.56 -1.30 14.52
N SER A 127 8.94 -0.92 13.41
CA SER A 127 8.80 -1.77 12.24
C SER A 127 9.00 -0.98 10.95
N GLY A 128 9.10 -1.70 9.83
CA GLY A 128 9.14 -1.08 8.51
C GLY A 128 7.91 -0.22 8.22
N ALA A 129 6.74 -0.65 8.70
CA ALA A 129 5.50 0.11 8.56
C ALA A 129 5.55 1.42 9.35
N TYR A 130 6.09 1.39 10.57
CA TYR A 130 6.28 2.59 11.37
C TYR A 130 7.25 3.57 10.71
N LYS A 131 8.35 3.06 10.15
CA LYS A 131 9.31 3.88 9.41
C LYS A 131 8.68 4.53 8.19
N ALA A 132 7.82 3.79 7.46
CA ALA A 132 7.08 4.34 6.33
C ALA A 132 6.13 5.45 6.78
N LEU A 133 5.38 5.24 7.86
CA LEU A 133 4.49 6.26 8.41
C LEU A 133 5.27 7.52 8.81
N SER A 134 6.40 7.36 9.50
CA SER A 134 7.24 8.49 9.91
C SER A 134 7.78 9.27 8.70
N TYR A 135 8.17 8.57 7.66
CA TYR A 135 8.61 9.20 6.42
C TYR A 135 7.47 10.00 5.79
N ALA A 136 6.26 9.42 5.73
CA ALA A 136 5.09 10.08 5.15
C ALA A 136 4.69 11.33 5.93
N GLN A 137 4.84 11.32 7.26
CA GLN A 137 4.50 12.47 8.10
C GLN A 137 5.37 13.69 7.78
N LYS A 138 6.55 13.49 7.23
CA LYS A 138 7.44 14.57 6.81
C LYS A 138 7.13 15.11 5.41
N LYS A 139 6.20 14.46 4.70
CA LYS A 139 5.77 14.88 3.37
C LYS A 139 4.43 15.60 3.47
N ASN A 140 4.11 16.39 2.46
CA ASN A 140 2.83 17.09 2.40
C ASN A 140 1.78 16.17 1.77
N MET A 141 1.37 15.14 2.52
CA MET A 141 0.36 14.20 2.07
C MET A 141 -0.66 13.91 3.16
N THR A 142 -1.83 13.44 2.76
CA THR A 142 -2.89 13.06 3.69
C THR A 142 -2.70 11.61 4.12
N ILE A 143 -2.70 11.39 5.43
CA ILE A 143 -2.47 10.06 6.03
C ILE A 143 -3.72 9.63 6.78
N ILE A 144 -4.19 8.41 6.50
CA ILE A 144 -5.33 7.80 7.18
C ILE A 144 -4.80 6.51 7.85
N ASN A 145 -4.61 6.57 9.17
CA ASN A 145 -4.19 5.38 9.93
C ASN A 145 -5.42 4.69 10.49
N ILE A 146 -5.71 3.48 10.04
CA ILE A 146 -6.91 2.73 10.39
C ILE A 146 -6.68 1.73 11.54
N SER A 147 -5.51 1.73 12.18
CA SER A 147 -5.29 0.89 13.37
C SER A 147 -6.23 1.31 14.51
N ILE A 148 -6.52 0.35 15.35
CA ILE A 148 -7.38 0.56 16.53
C ILE A 148 -6.53 0.95 17.72
#